data_3c06c016eb0fb0610221ba91cdfb9d28
#
_entry.id   3c06c016eb0fb0610221ba91cdfb9d28
#
_cell.length_a   1.000
_cell.length_b   1.000
_cell.length_c   1.000
_cell.angle_alpha   90.00
_cell.angle_beta   90.00
_cell.angle_gamma   90.00
#
_symmetry.space_group_name_H-M   'P 1'
#
loop_
_entity.id
_entity.type
_entity.pdbx_description
1 polymer ?
#
loop_
_entity_poly.entity_id
_entity_poly.type
_entity_poly.pdbx_seq_one_letter_code
_entity_poly.pdbx_strand_id
1 'polypeptide(L)'
;MKRLTVLRHAKSSWKDRELDDFDRPLNGRGRRAAQRMGQEISERGMHFDFVLASPAARIRETIDGIAEHHRLNAPMHFEPRIYMARVAELIELISTVPDEKSSVLLVGHNTSAERLVAKLSADDETGLRRRVEEKFPTAALAAIELPIKSWKDVQPECGRLVALIYPSDLAD
;
A
#
# COMPACT_ATOMS: atom_id res chain seq x y z
N MET A 1 18.06 -1.44 -8.20
CA MET A 1 16.99 -2.15 -7.44
C MET A 1 15.98 -1.15 -6.93
N LYS A 2 14.73 -1.35 -7.24
CA LYS A 2 13.64 -0.52 -6.73
C LYS A 2 12.82 -1.33 -5.72
N ARG A 3 12.08 -0.64 -4.86
CA ARG A 3 11.14 -1.30 -3.94
C ARG A 3 9.78 -0.60 -4.01
N LEU A 4 8.73 -1.38 -4.22
CA LEU A 4 7.35 -0.90 -4.16
C LEU A 4 6.68 -1.54 -2.95
N THR A 5 6.20 -0.69 -2.05
CA THR A 5 5.39 -1.13 -0.92
C THR A 5 3.95 -0.74 -1.17
N VAL A 6 3.05 -1.70 -1.12
CA VAL A 6 1.61 -1.49 -1.33
C VAL A 6 0.90 -1.67 -0.01
N LEU A 7 0.12 -0.66 0.37
CA LEU A 7 -0.67 -0.66 1.60
C LEU A 7 -2.14 -0.45 1.25
N ARG A 8 -2.99 -1.36 1.70
CA ARG A 8 -4.44 -1.15 1.63
C ARG A 8 -4.88 -0.33 2.83
N HIS A 9 -5.84 0.60 2.63
CA HIS A 9 -6.38 1.40 3.73
C HIS A 9 -6.86 0.52 4.90
N ALA A 10 -6.86 1.09 6.09
CA ALA A 10 -7.37 0.44 7.30
C ALA A 10 -8.91 0.39 7.29
N LYS A 11 -9.49 -0.26 8.26
CA LYS A 11 -10.93 -0.54 8.28
C LYS A 11 -11.75 0.74 8.39
N SER A 12 -12.66 0.91 7.42
CA SER A 12 -13.52 2.09 7.33
C SER A 12 -14.86 1.89 8.01
N SER A 13 -15.51 3.02 8.35
CA SER A 13 -16.82 3.05 9.00
C SER A 13 -17.95 3.05 7.98
N TRP A 14 -19.01 2.30 8.28
CA TRP A 14 -20.29 2.35 7.58
C TRP A 14 -21.38 3.00 8.43
N LYS A 15 -20.98 3.65 9.53
CA LYS A 15 -21.93 4.17 10.53
C LYS A 15 -22.81 5.29 9.96
N ASP A 16 -22.23 6.19 9.16
CA ASP A 16 -22.98 7.27 8.53
C ASP A 16 -23.30 6.88 7.08
N ARG A 17 -24.56 6.52 6.86
CA ARG A 17 -25.03 6.06 5.54
C ARG A 17 -25.23 7.19 4.53
N GLU A 18 -25.24 8.44 5.00
CA GLU A 18 -25.43 9.60 4.12
C GLU A 18 -24.12 10.07 3.48
N LEU A 19 -22.98 9.61 3.99
CA LEU A 19 -21.68 9.94 3.39
C LEU A 19 -21.48 9.22 2.07
N ASP A 20 -20.91 9.95 1.10
CA ASP A 20 -20.39 9.31 -0.10
C ASP A 20 -19.26 8.36 0.27
N ASP A 21 -19.10 7.30 -0.48
CA ASP A 21 -18.01 6.32 -0.26
C ASP A 21 -16.65 7.00 -0.12
N PHE A 22 -16.37 7.98 -0.95
CA PHE A 22 -15.12 8.75 -0.93
C PHE A 22 -14.83 9.39 0.42
N ASP A 23 -15.85 9.82 1.13
CA ASP A 23 -15.75 10.57 2.39
C ASP A 23 -15.85 9.70 3.64
N ARG A 24 -16.04 8.38 3.48
CA ARG A 24 -16.12 7.48 4.64
C ARG A 24 -14.82 7.44 5.43
N PRO A 25 -14.85 7.72 6.74
CA PRO A 25 -13.66 7.69 7.58
C PRO A 25 -13.31 6.27 8.03
N LEU A 26 -12.18 6.14 8.69
CA LEU A 26 -11.85 4.91 9.41
C LEU A 26 -12.78 4.76 10.62
N ASN A 27 -12.99 3.51 11.05
CA ASN A 27 -13.59 3.25 12.36
C ASN A 27 -12.47 3.16 13.42
N GLY A 28 -12.84 2.94 14.69
CA GLY A 28 -11.87 2.87 15.79
C GLY A 28 -10.84 1.74 15.59
N ARG A 29 -11.31 0.61 15.09
CA ARG A 29 -10.46 -0.55 14.78
C ARG A 29 -9.44 -0.21 13.69
N GLY A 30 -9.89 0.51 12.66
CA GLY A 30 -9.03 0.95 11.57
C GLY A 30 -7.96 1.94 12.03
N ARG A 31 -8.32 2.89 12.88
CA ARG A 31 -7.35 3.85 13.44
C ARG A 31 -6.26 3.12 14.23
N ARG A 32 -6.64 2.16 15.06
CA ARG A 32 -5.67 1.38 15.85
C ARG A 32 -4.78 0.53 14.94
N ALA A 33 -5.36 -0.09 13.91
CA ALA A 33 -4.59 -0.88 12.96
C ALA A 33 -3.57 -0.03 12.19
N ALA A 34 -3.95 1.18 11.79
CA ALA A 34 -3.04 2.11 11.11
C ALA A 34 -1.86 2.51 12.01
N GLN A 35 -2.15 2.83 13.27
CA GLN A 35 -1.11 3.16 14.26
C GLN A 35 -0.17 1.97 14.49
N ARG A 36 -0.73 0.77 14.63
CA ARG A 36 0.07 -0.44 14.84
C ARG A 36 0.95 -0.74 13.63
N MET A 37 0.43 -0.54 12.42
CA MET A 37 1.22 -0.71 11.20
C MET A 37 2.34 0.34 11.14
N GLY A 38 2.09 1.56 11.57
CA GLY A 38 3.12 2.60 11.68
C GLY A 38 4.26 2.18 12.60
N GLN A 39 3.94 1.59 13.74
CA GLN A 39 4.95 1.02 14.66
C GLN A 39 5.77 -0.06 13.98
N GLU A 40 5.10 -0.96 13.28
CA GLU A 40 5.77 -2.06 12.58
C GLU A 40 6.71 -1.57 11.48
N ILE A 41 6.28 -0.60 10.70
CA ILE A 41 7.10 0.05 9.66
C ILE A 41 8.35 0.65 10.29
N SER A 42 8.18 1.36 11.40
CA SER A 42 9.29 1.98 12.12
C SER A 42 10.27 0.94 12.68
N GLU A 43 9.75 -0.10 13.34
CA GLU A 43 10.59 -1.17 13.92
C GLU A 43 11.38 -1.93 12.86
N ARG A 44 10.83 -2.08 11.67
CA ARG A 44 11.53 -2.74 10.56
C ARG A 44 12.48 -1.83 9.82
N GLY A 45 12.53 -0.54 10.17
CA GLY A 45 13.38 0.43 9.50
C GLY A 45 13.03 0.66 8.04
N MET A 46 11.74 0.54 7.69
CA MET A 46 11.31 0.75 6.31
C MET A 46 11.31 2.24 5.97
N HIS A 47 11.85 2.57 4.81
CA HIS A 47 11.91 3.94 4.31
C HIS A 47 11.20 4.07 2.98
N PHE A 48 10.56 5.22 2.78
CA PHE A 48 9.91 5.55 1.51
C PHE A 48 10.40 6.93 1.07
N ASP A 49 10.80 7.06 -0.17
CA ASP A 49 11.24 8.34 -0.72
C ASP A 49 10.23 8.96 -1.68
N PHE A 50 9.09 8.30 -1.86
CA PHE A 50 7.98 8.79 -2.67
C PHE A 50 6.68 8.11 -2.25
N VAL A 51 5.58 8.88 -2.11
CA VAL A 51 4.29 8.31 -1.72
C VAL A 51 3.22 8.65 -2.75
N LEU A 52 2.57 7.62 -3.28
CA LEU A 52 1.38 7.73 -4.13
C LEU A 52 0.18 7.25 -3.33
N ALA A 53 -0.84 8.08 -3.19
CA ALA A 53 -2.00 7.74 -2.37
C ALA A 53 -3.30 8.20 -3.00
N SER A 54 -4.36 7.41 -2.78
CA SER A 54 -5.72 7.85 -3.09
C SER A 54 -6.11 9.01 -2.17
N PRO A 55 -6.86 10.00 -2.67
CA PRO A 55 -7.30 11.11 -1.83
C PRO A 55 -8.53 10.80 -0.95
N ALA A 56 -9.08 9.58 -1.00
CA ALA A 56 -10.24 9.20 -0.19
C ALA A 56 -9.95 9.37 1.32
N ALA A 57 -10.97 9.71 2.09
CA ALA A 57 -10.84 9.99 3.52
C ALA A 57 -10.16 8.84 4.28
N ARG A 58 -10.59 7.60 4.03
CA ARG A 58 -10.01 6.42 4.72
C ARG A 58 -8.54 6.19 4.40
N ILE A 59 -8.07 6.63 3.24
CA ILE A 59 -6.65 6.58 2.87
C ILE A 59 -5.87 7.63 3.66
N ARG A 60 -6.36 8.88 3.66
CA ARG A 60 -5.71 9.98 4.39
C ARG A 60 -5.60 9.67 5.87
N GLU A 61 -6.65 9.12 6.47
CA GLU A 61 -6.65 8.76 7.88
C GLU A 61 -5.74 7.56 8.18
N THR A 62 -5.61 6.62 7.25
CA THR A 62 -4.62 5.54 7.38
C THR A 62 -3.21 6.11 7.44
N ILE A 63 -2.90 7.03 6.54
CA ILE A 63 -1.58 7.70 6.49
C ILE A 63 -1.35 8.49 7.79
N ASP A 64 -2.34 9.21 8.29
CA ASP A 64 -2.25 9.95 9.55
C ASP A 64 -1.93 9.02 10.72
N GLY A 65 -2.58 7.85 10.77
CA GLY A 65 -2.31 6.86 11.81
C GLY A 65 -0.89 6.33 11.76
N ILE A 66 -0.39 6.04 10.57
CA ILE A 66 1.00 5.60 10.38
C ILE A 66 1.96 6.68 10.84
N ALA A 67 1.68 7.94 10.48
CA ALA A 67 2.54 9.07 10.78
C ALA A 67 2.72 9.34 12.28
N GLU A 68 1.80 8.88 13.11
CA GLU A 68 1.94 8.99 14.57
C GLU A 68 3.15 8.21 15.10
N HIS A 69 3.57 7.16 14.42
CA HIS A 69 4.66 6.28 14.84
C HIS A 69 5.81 6.20 13.85
N HIS A 70 5.58 6.62 12.61
CA HIS A 70 6.59 6.58 11.57
C HIS A 70 6.43 7.81 10.67
N ARG A 71 7.38 8.71 10.79
CA ARG A 71 7.36 9.95 10.02
C ARG A 71 7.61 9.66 8.53
N LEU A 72 6.67 10.06 7.71
CA LEU A 72 6.78 9.95 6.25
C LEU A 72 7.46 11.22 5.71
N ASN A 73 8.79 11.18 5.62
CA ASN A 73 9.60 12.31 5.11
C ASN A 73 9.81 12.20 3.61
N ALA A 74 8.71 12.09 2.87
CA ALA A 74 8.75 11.89 1.43
C ALA A 74 7.72 12.79 0.74
N PRO A 75 7.95 13.19 -0.51
CA PRO A 75 6.92 13.86 -1.29
C PRO A 75 5.67 12.98 -1.35
N MET A 76 4.52 13.56 -1.01
CA MET A 76 3.25 12.86 -0.99
C MET A 76 2.35 13.36 -2.12
N HIS A 77 1.98 12.45 -3.00
CA HIS A 77 1.13 12.74 -4.14
C HIS A 77 -0.21 12.05 -3.99
N PHE A 78 -1.25 12.83 -3.72
CA PHE A 78 -2.62 12.34 -3.71
C PHE A 78 -3.13 12.33 -5.15
N GLU A 79 -3.27 11.13 -5.70
CA GLU A 79 -3.61 10.93 -7.10
C GLU A 79 -5.06 10.43 -7.22
N PRO A 80 -5.99 11.26 -7.73
CA PRO A 80 -7.40 10.88 -7.84
C PRO A 80 -7.62 9.59 -8.62
N ARG A 81 -6.77 9.27 -9.59
CA ARG A 81 -6.90 8.06 -10.40
C ARG A 81 -6.73 6.77 -9.59
N ILE A 82 -6.11 6.83 -8.38
CA ILE A 82 -5.96 5.65 -7.53
C ILE A 82 -7.31 5.23 -6.93
N TYR A 83 -8.20 6.19 -6.70
CA TYR A 83 -9.56 5.89 -6.28
C TYR A 83 -10.30 5.19 -7.42
N MET A 84 -10.74 3.96 -7.20
CA MET A 84 -11.40 3.11 -8.20
C MET A 84 -10.50 2.74 -9.41
N ALA A 85 -9.18 2.71 -9.22
CA ALA A 85 -8.23 2.37 -10.27
C ALA A 85 -8.31 0.89 -10.66
N ARG A 86 -8.03 0.61 -11.93
CA ARG A 86 -7.70 -0.73 -12.40
C ARG A 86 -6.18 -0.94 -12.24
N VAL A 87 -5.75 -2.20 -12.23
CA VAL A 87 -4.32 -2.53 -12.08
C VAL A 87 -3.47 -1.85 -13.14
N ALA A 88 -3.92 -1.82 -14.40
CA ALA A 88 -3.20 -1.18 -15.48
C ALA A 88 -2.95 0.30 -15.22
N GLU A 89 -3.92 0.99 -14.62
CA GLU A 89 -3.78 2.41 -14.26
C GLU A 89 -2.78 2.62 -13.13
N LEU A 90 -2.74 1.70 -12.16
CA LEU A 90 -1.75 1.75 -11.07
C LEU A 90 -0.33 1.55 -11.62
N ILE A 91 -0.15 0.59 -12.53
CA ILE A 91 1.15 0.35 -13.16
C ILE A 91 1.59 1.58 -13.97
N GLU A 92 0.67 2.18 -14.69
CA GLU A 92 0.94 3.42 -15.44
C GLU A 92 1.40 4.55 -14.52
N LEU A 93 0.72 4.73 -13.37
CA LEU A 93 1.11 5.74 -12.38
C LEU A 93 2.49 5.46 -11.81
N ILE A 94 2.77 4.21 -11.48
CA ILE A 94 4.08 3.80 -10.96
C ILE A 94 5.17 4.11 -11.98
N SER A 95 4.90 3.92 -13.26
CA SER A 95 5.86 4.19 -14.33
C SER A 95 6.24 5.67 -14.45
N THR A 96 5.44 6.58 -13.88
CA THR A 96 5.72 8.01 -13.91
C THR A 96 6.60 8.49 -12.76
N VAL A 97 6.90 7.64 -11.78
CA VAL A 97 7.74 8.01 -10.64
C VAL A 97 9.15 8.33 -11.14
N PRO A 98 9.76 9.43 -10.65
CA PRO A 98 11.14 9.76 -11.06
C PRO A 98 12.13 8.65 -10.73
N ASP A 99 13.06 8.38 -11.63
CA ASP A 99 13.98 7.25 -11.48
C ASP A 99 14.97 7.40 -10.33
N GLU A 100 15.22 8.63 -9.85
CA GLU A 100 16.03 8.83 -8.64
C GLU A 100 15.35 8.34 -7.37
N LYS A 101 14.04 8.10 -7.41
CA LYS A 101 13.30 7.52 -6.27
C LYS A 101 13.43 6.02 -6.30
N SER A 102 13.95 5.44 -5.22
CA SER A 102 14.21 4.01 -5.12
C SER A 102 13.13 3.22 -4.39
N SER A 103 12.36 3.89 -3.53
CA SER A 103 11.35 3.23 -2.69
C SER A 103 10.04 4.03 -2.72
N VAL A 104 8.99 3.41 -3.21
CA VAL A 104 7.66 4.01 -3.34
C VAL A 104 6.70 3.32 -2.39
N LEU A 105 5.91 4.11 -1.67
CA LEU A 105 4.74 3.62 -0.94
C LEU A 105 3.49 3.98 -1.74
N LEU A 106 2.69 2.99 -2.09
CA LEU A 106 1.39 3.19 -2.73
C LEU A 106 0.29 2.80 -1.75
N VAL A 107 -0.59 3.74 -1.42
CA VAL A 107 -1.70 3.50 -0.51
C VAL A 107 -3.00 3.54 -1.29
N GLY A 108 -3.70 2.42 -1.33
CA GLY A 108 -4.86 2.28 -2.19
C GLY A 108 -5.96 1.37 -1.64
N HIS A 109 -6.74 0.88 -2.57
CA HIS A 109 -7.98 0.14 -2.32
C HIS A 109 -7.92 -1.25 -2.94
N ASN A 110 -8.66 -2.21 -2.37
CA ASN A 110 -8.94 -3.47 -3.03
C ASN A 110 -10.10 -3.24 -4.03
N THR A 111 -10.17 -3.92 -5.10
CA THR A 111 -9.43 -5.15 -5.47
C THR A 111 -8.07 -4.84 -6.13
N SER A 112 -7.86 -3.61 -6.56
CA SER A 112 -6.68 -3.25 -7.35
C SER A 112 -5.37 -3.40 -6.58
N ALA A 113 -5.34 -3.10 -5.26
CA ALA A 113 -4.12 -3.29 -4.46
C ALA A 113 -3.70 -4.75 -4.42
N GLU A 114 -4.61 -5.65 -4.10
CA GLU A 114 -4.37 -7.09 -4.10
C GLU A 114 -3.87 -7.58 -5.46
N ARG A 115 -4.57 -7.19 -6.52
CA ARG A 115 -4.22 -7.60 -7.89
C ARG A 115 -2.88 -7.05 -8.33
N LEU A 116 -2.55 -5.82 -7.92
CA LEU A 116 -1.25 -5.23 -8.25
C LEU A 116 -0.11 -6.04 -7.63
N VAL A 117 -0.23 -6.36 -6.34
CA VAL A 117 0.78 -7.15 -5.63
C VAL A 117 0.94 -8.51 -6.28
N ALA A 118 -0.16 -9.21 -6.52
CA ALA A 118 -0.12 -10.53 -7.15
C ALA A 118 0.48 -10.49 -8.56
N LYS A 119 0.13 -9.47 -9.33
CA LYS A 119 0.58 -9.34 -10.73
C LYS A 119 2.08 -9.06 -10.83
N LEU A 120 2.62 -8.22 -9.97
CA LEU A 120 4.03 -7.83 -10.01
C LEU A 120 4.97 -8.84 -9.35
N SER A 121 4.45 -9.74 -8.53
CA SER A 121 5.25 -10.69 -7.77
C SER A 121 5.35 -12.02 -8.49
N ALA A 122 6.57 -12.52 -8.61
CA ALA A 122 6.77 -13.88 -9.08
C ALA A 122 6.28 -14.88 -8.02
N ASP A 123 5.75 -16.01 -8.46
CA ASP A 123 5.42 -17.11 -7.56
C ASP A 123 6.71 -17.84 -7.17
N ASP A 124 6.89 -18.08 -5.89
CA ASP A 124 8.11 -18.72 -5.40
C ASP A 124 7.81 -19.65 -4.21
N GLU A 125 8.86 -20.26 -3.65
CA GLU A 125 8.74 -21.22 -2.56
C GLU A 125 8.29 -20.61 -1.22
N THR A 126 8.29 -19.28 -1.08
CA THR A 126 7.82 -18.62 0.14
C THR A 126 6.30 -18.74 0.32
N GLY A 127 5.56 -18.89 -0.78
CA GLY A 127 4.10 -18.91 -0.76
C GLY A 127 3.44 -17.57 -0.48
N LEU A 128 4.18 -16.49 -0.39
CA LEU A 128 3.64 -15.16 -0.06
C LEU A 128 2.66 -14.66 -1.11
N ARG A 129 2.95 -14.87 -2.40
CA ARG A 129 2.03 -14.48 -3.46
C ARG A 129 0.68 -15.19 -3.33
N ARG A 130 0.67 -16.47 -3.02
CA ARG A 130 -0.57 -17.24 -2.82
C ARG A 130 -1.37 -16.70 -1.65
N ARG A 131 -0.69 -16.28 -0.59
CA ARG A 131 -1.35 -15.69 0.57
C ARG A 131 -2.07 -14.40 0.18
N VAL A 132 -1.45 -13.55 -0.66
CA VAL A 132 -2.07 -12.34 -1.19
C VAL A 132 -3.31 -12.68 -2.01
N GLU A 133 -3.22 -13.68 -2.89
CA GLU A 133 -4.32 -14.10 -3.74
C GLU A 133 -5.52 -14.64 -2.95
N GLU A 134 -5.27 -15.28 -1.81
CA GLU A 134 -6.33 -15.75 -0.92
C GLU A 134 -7.02 -14.58 -0.24
N LYS A 135 -6.25 -13.58 0.23
CA LYS A 135 -6.77 -12.44 0.99
C LYS A 135 -5.71 -11.37 1.13
N PHE A 136 -6.11 -10.13 0.90
CA PHE A 136 -5.30 -8.94 1.21
C PHE A 136 -6.19 -8.01 2.04
N PRO A 137 -6.17 -8.15 3.38
CA PRO A 137 -7.12 -7.46 4.25
C PRO A 137 -6.83 -5.96 4.40
N THR A 138 -7.74 -5.24 5.05
CA THR A 138 -7.51 -3.83 5.39
C THR A 138 -6.24 -3.68 6.21
N ALA A 139 -5.49 -2.63 5.94
CA ALA A 139 -4.18 -2.32 6.52
C ALA A 139 -3.10 -3.36 6.21
N ALA A 140 -3.32 -4.25 5.24
CA ALA A 140 -2.28 -5.17 4.78
C ALA A 140 -1.18 -4.39 4.05
N LEU A 141 0.06 -4.79 4.30
CA LEU A 141 1.24 -4.19 3.69
C LEU A 141 2.04 -5.27 2.96
N ALA A 142 2.42 -5.00 1.72
CA ALA A 142 3.26 -5.89 0.91
C ALA A 142 4.44 -5.10 0.36
N ALA A 143 5.66 -5.60 0.56
CA ALA A 143 6.86 -4.99 0.00
C ALA A 143 7.41 -5.88 -1.11
N ILE A 144 7.63 -5.29 -2.27
CA ILE A 144 8.09 -5.99 -3.47
C ILE A 144 9.45 -5.40 -3.89
N GLU A 145 10.46 -6.24 -4.00
CA GLU A 145 11.72 -5.86 -4.62
C GLU A 145 11.62 -6.03 -6.12
N LEU A 146 12.03 -5.00 -6.85
CA LEU A 146 11.97 -4.94 -8.29
C LEU A 146 13.38 -4.79 -8.84
N PRO A 147 13.92 -5.79 -9.59
CA PRO A 147 15.26 -5.72 -10.16
C PRO A 147 15.27 -4.88 -11.43
N ILE A 148 14.88 -3.61 -11.30
CA ILE A 148 14.78 -2.65 -12.38
C ILE A 148 15.55 -1.39 -12.03
N LYS A 149 15.99 -0.65 -13.04
CA LYS A 149 16.65 0.66 -12.88
C LYS A 149 15.70 1.81 -13.08
N SER A 150 14.65 1.61 -13.87
CA SER A 150 13.62 2.61 -14.15
C SER A 150 12.26 2.08 -13.79
N TRP A 151 11.41 2.95 -13.21
CA TRP A 151 10.02 2.60 -12.93
C TRP A 151 9.23 2.29 -14.19
N LYS A 152 9.70 2.74 -15.35
CA LYS A 152 9.11 2.41 -16.65
C LYS A 152 9.24 0.95 -17.02
N ASP A 153 10.14 0.22 -16.37
CA ASP A 153 10.41 -1.19 -16.64
C ASP A 153 9.54 -2.15 -15.83
N VAL A 154 8.62 -1.62 -15.00
CA VAL A 154 7.71 -2.44 -14.21
C VAL A 154 6.80 -3.24 -15.14
N GLN A 155 6.78 -4.55 -14.93
CA GLN A 155 6.00 -5.49 -15.74
C GLN A 155 5.56 -6.70 -14.89
N PRO A 156 4.58 -7.49 -15.38
CA PRO A 156 4.12 -8.68 -14.64
C PRO A 156 5.26 -9.61 -14.24
N GLU A 157 5.20 -10.10 -13.00
CA GLU A 157 6.12 -11.08 -12.42
C GLU A 157 7.58 -10.66 -12.38
N CYS A 158 7.85 -9.35 -12.55
CA CYS A 158 9.23 -8.87 -12.53
C CYS A 158 9.79 -8.75 -11.11
N GLY A 159 8.96 -8.76 -10.10
CA GLY A 159 9.35 -8.54 -8.71
C GLY A 159 9.24 -9.76 -7.83
N ARG A 160 9.72 -9.61 -6.58
CA ARG A 160 9.66 -10.63 -5.56
C ARG A 160 9.10 -10.03 -4.27
N LEU A 161 8.11 -10.67 -3.68
CA LEU A 161 7.59 -10.29 -2.36
C LEU A 161 8.64 -10.59 -1.31
N VAL A 162 9.07 -9.57 -0.58
CA VAL A 162 10.06 -9.70 0.50
C VAL A 162 9.45 -9.49 1.87
N ALA A 163 8.25 -8.90 1.95
CA ALA A 163 7.50 -8.78 3.19
C ALA A 163 6.01 -8.77 2.89
N LEU A 164 5.25 -9.44 3.73
CA LEU A 164 3.79 -9.41 3.70
C LEU A 164 3.33 -9.39 5.16
N ILE A 165 2.71 -8.29 5.54
CA ILE A 165 2.33 -8.05 6.94
C ILE A 165 0.85 -7.72 7.00
N TYR A 166 0.09 -8.55 7.69
CA TYR A 166 -1.32 -8.29 7.96
C TYR A 166 -1.47 -7.84 9.42
N PRO A 167 -2.44 -6.99 9.76
CA PRO A 167 -2.65 -6.60 11.16
C PRO A 167 -2.80 -7.81 12.09
N SER A 168 -3.43 -8.89 11.62
CA SER A 168 -3.59 -10.12 12.39
C SER A 168 -2.27 -10.83 12.71
N ASP A 169 -1.19 -10.51 12.01
CA ASP A 169 0.15 -11.08 12.27
C ASP A 169 0.85 -10.35 13.43
N LEU A 170 0.33 -9.21 13.86
CA LEU A 170 0.99 -8.34 14.81
C LEU A 170 0.40 -8.47 16.21
N ALA A 171 1.27 -8.42 17.23
CA ALA A 171 0.84 -8.36 18.62
C ALA A 171 0.21 -7.00 18.92
N ASP A 172 -0.77 -6.99 19.84
CA ASP A 172 -1.40 -5.76 20.30
C ASP A 172 -0.45 -4.88 21.12
#